data_28012263cf558576749419e61285fa77
#
_entry.id   28012263cf558576749419e61285fa77
#
_cell.length_a   1.000
_cell.length_b   1.000
_cell.length_c   1.000
_cell.angle_alpha   90.00
_cell.angle_beta   90.00
_cell.angle_gamma   90.00
#
_symmetry.space_group_name_H-M   'P 1'
#
loop_
_entity.id
_entity.type
_entity.pdbx_description
1 polymer ?
#
loop_
_entity_poly.entity_id
_entity_poly.type
_entity_poly.pdbx_seq_one_letter_code
_entity_poly.pdbx_strand_id
1 'polypeptide(L)'
;MSTALGLPDDWLLPPCAPAAGAKAIMSPSSPHTADGAPIHVLLYVTSTHRVGGVVVGHPLRAAHRVCPPSATAGAGGGILCCAEHAEAAACGVRAIWVHPSHRRKGVATALLDGLRGAVVGGGTGVLVPRELLAFSQPTPQGRALAERYTRTTQFLVYT
;
A
#
# COMPACT_ATOMS: atom_id res chain seq x y z
N MET A 1 -9.05 -5.20 16.77
CA MET A 1 -8.67 -5.08 15.34
C MET A 1 -7.23 -4.64 15.13
N SER A 2 -6.62 -3.90 16.05
CA SER A 2 -5.22 -3.43 16.04
C SER A 2 -4.19 -4.55 15.87
N THR A 3 -4.39 -5.68 16.52
CA THR A 3 -3.46 -6.80 16.56
C THR A 3 -3.18 -7.43 15.18
N ALA A 4 -4.11 -7.31 14.23
CA ALA A 4 -3.96 -7.92 12.91
C ALA A 4 -3.02 -7.15 11.97
N LEU A 5 -2.72 -5.89 12.28
CA LEU A 5 -1.88 -5.01 11.47
C LEU A 5 -0.53 -4.67 12.13
N GLY A 6 -0.35 -5.04 13.41
CA GLY A 6 0.83 -4.65 14.18
C GLY A 6 0.98 -3.13 14.36
N LEU A 7 -0.10 -2.39 14.15
CA LEU A 7 -0.14 -0.93 14.34
C LEU A 7 -0.48 -0.61 15.80
N PRO A 8 0.13 0.44 16.40
CA PRO A 8 -0.22 0.92 17.73
C PRO A 8 -1.69 1.37 17.82
N ASP A 9 -2.30 1.26 18.99
CA ASP A 9 -3.73 1.58 19.20
C ASP A 9 -4.08 3.07 18.98
N ASP A 10 -3.12 3.95 19.07
CA ASP A 10 -3.26 5.40 18.81
C ASP A 10 -3.41 5.79 17.33
N TRP A 11 -3.34 4.81 16.43
CA TRP A 11 -3.58 4.99 14.99
C TRP A 11 -5.07 4.95 14.58
N LEU A 12 -5.95 4.61 15.50
CA LEU A 12 -7.39 4.57 15.24
C LEU A 12 -7.98 5.99 15.38
N LEU A 13 -8.24 6.63 14.25
CA LEU A 13 -8.99 7.89 14.22
C LEU A 13 -10.46 7.69 14.65
N PRO A 14 -11.10 8.68 15.32
CA PRO A 14 -12.48 8.60 15.76
C PRO A 14 -13.46 8.38 14.59
N PRO A 15 -14.63 7.78 14.83
CA PRO A 15 -15.58 7.44 13.78
C PRO A 15 -16.12 8.71 13.11
N CYS A 16 -15.93 8.82 11.80
CA CYS A 16 -16.57 9.83 10.96
C CYS A 16 -17.70 9.18 10.15
N ALA A 17 -18.77 9.94 9.96
CA ALA A 17 -20.06 9.55 9.39
C ALA A 17 -20.03 9.05 7.93
N PRO A 18 -21.11 8.41 7.43
CA PRO A 18 -21.08 7.48 6.30
C PRO A 18 -21.09 8.16 4.94
N ALA A 19 -20.30 7.62 4.02
CA ALA A 19 -20.51 7.82 2.58
C ALA A 19 -20.15 6.54 1.82
N ALA A 20 -21.00 6.13 0.92
CA ALA A 20 -20.79 5.05 -0.02
C ALA A 20 -19.68 5.42 -1.03
N GLY A 21 -18.72 4.53 -1.24
CA GLY A 21 -17.58 4.74 -2.10
C GLY A 21 -16.30 5.02 -1.33
N ALA A 22 -15.15 4.62 -1.88
CA ALA A 22 -13.84 4.89 -1.31
C ALA A 22 -13.64 6.42 -1.23
N LYS A 23 -13.87 7.01 -0.05
CA LYS A 23 -13.71 8.44 0.18
C LYS A 23 -12.38 8.66 0.88
N ALA A 24 -11.49 9.39 0.24
CA ALA A 24 -10.30 9.92 0.89
C ALA A 24 -10.73 10.98 1.91
N ILE A 25 -10.52 10.71 3.19
CA ILE A 25 -10.78 11.69 4.26
C ILE A 25 -9.49 12.43 4.51
N MET A 26 -9.40 13.66 4.03
CA MET A 26 -8.37 14.60 4.43
C MET A 26 -8.85 15.33 5.68
N SER A 27 -8.25 15.04 6.83
CA SER A 27 -8.41 15.82 8.04
C SER A 27 -7.28 16.86 8.15
N PRO A 28 -7.49 18.07 8.68
CA PRO A 28 -6.46 19.12 8.79
C PRO A 28 -5.28 18.75 9.72
N SER A 29 -5.36 17.64 10.44
CA SER A 29 -4.28 17.05 11.24
C SER A 29 -3.84 15.70 10.69
N SER A 30 -3.73 15.58 9.35
CA SER A 30 -3.31 14.33 8.71
C SER A 30 -1.93 13.90 9.23
N PRO A 31 -1.75 12.62 9.57
CA PRO A 31 -0.43 12.11 9.94
C PRO A 31 0.53 12.29 8.76
N HIS A 32 1.74 12.74 9.06
CA HIS A 32 2.80 12.93 8.08
C HIS A 32 3.90 11.89 8.29
N THR A 33 4.64 11.58 7.24
CA THR A 33 5.90 10.84 7.35
C THR A 33 6.95 11.69 8.06
N ALA A 34 8.09 11.10 8.46
CA ALA A 34 9.22 11.85 9.01
C ALA A 34 9.67 13.01 8.09
N ASP A 35 9.50 12.87 6.78
CA ASP A 35 9.81 13.89 5.76
C ASP A 35 8.67 14.88 5.51
N GLY A 36 7.62 14.87 6.33
CA GLY A 36 6.47 15.77 6.20
C GLY A 36 5.50 15.44 5.05
N ALA A 37 5.65 14.32 4.36
CA ALA A 37 4.74 13.91 3.30
C ALA A 37 3.40 13.43 3.87
N PRO A 38 2.25 13.77 3.24
CA PRO A 38 0.93 13.37 3.74
C PRO A 38 0.76 11.84 3.67
N ILE A 39 0.19 11.26 4.72
CA ILE A 39 -0.19 9.85 4.74
C ILE A 39 -1.65 9.71 4.28
N HIS A 40 -1.87 8.87 3.29
CA HIS A 40 -3.20 8.52 2.80
C HIS A 40 -3.65 7.18 3.39
N VAL A 41 -4.84 7.15 3.95
CA VAL A 41 -5.48 5.94 4.47
C VAL A 41 -6.80 5.74 3.71
N LEU A 42 -6.92 4.61 3.00
CA LEU A 42 -8.15 4.25 2.31
C LEU A 42 -8.75 3.00 2.95
N LEU A 43 -10.06 3.04 3.13
CA LEU A 43 -10.83 1.94 3.70
C LEU A 43 -11.77 1.35 2.66
N TYR A 44 -11.81 0.03 2.59
CA TYR A 44 -12.90 -0.70 1.94
C TYR A 44 -13.98 -0.98 2.98
N VAL A 45 -15.15 -0.36 2.82
CA VAL A 45 -16.29 -0.53 3.72
C VAL A 45 -17.34 -1.38 3.01
N THR A 46 -17.82 -2.41 3.68
CA THR A 46 -18.86 -3.33 3.19
C THR A 46 -20.24 -2.65 3.23
N SER A 47 -21.22 -3.23 2.53
CA SER A 47 -22.64 -2.80 2.61
C SER A 47 -23.22 -2.86 4.03
N THR A 48 -22.63 -3.68 4.90
CA THR A 48 -23.00 -3.78 6.33
C THR A 48 -22.19 -2.82 7.22
N HIS A 49 -21.59 -1.77 6.63
CA HIS A 49 -20.80 -0.74 7.33
C HIS A 49 -19.61 -1.28 8.15
N ARG A 50 -19.03 -2.40 7.72
CA ARG A 50 -17.84 -2.97 8.36
C ARG A 50 -16.61 -2.72 7.49
N VAL A 51 -15.47 -2.46 8.13
CA VAL A 51 -14.19 -2.35 7.42
C VAL A 51 -13.74 -3.75 6.97
N GLY A 52 -13.75 -3.97 5.67
CA GLY A 52 -13.31 -5.20 5.03
C GLY A 52 -11.87 -5.15 4.48
N GLY A 53 -11.25 -3.96 4.43
CA GLY A 53 -9.86 -3.79 4.03
C GLY A 53 -9.35 -2.38 4.27
N VAL A 54 -8.04 -2.22 4.33
CA VAL A 54 -7.36 -0.94 4.51
C VAL A 54 -6.05 -0.93 3.73
N VAL A 55 -5.70 0.22 3.18
CA VAL A 55 -4.37 0.50 2.66
C VAL A 55 -3.87 1.82 3.23
N VAL A 56 -2.58 1.85 3.58
CA VAL A 56 -1.88 3.04 4.05
C VAL A 56 -0.72 3.30 3.11
N GLY A 57 -0.59 4.52 2.64
CA GLY A 57 0.51 4.91 1.76
C GLY A 57 0.75 6.41 1.76
N HIS A 58 1.80 6.81 1.04
CA HIS A 58 2.25 8.21 0.97
C HIS A 58 2.97 8.48 -0.35
N PRO A 59 3.13 9.75 -0.75
CA PRO A 59 4.02 10.11 -1.85
C PRO A 59 5.45 9.66 -1.55
N LEU A 60 6.12 9.13 -2.56
CA LEU A 60 7.50 8.65 -2.46
C LEU A 60 8.29 9.11 -3.69
N ARG A 61 9.56 9.48 -3.52
CA ARG A 61 10.38 9.97 -4.64
C ARG A 61 11.30 8.92 -5.23
N ALA A 62 11.77 7.97 -4.39
CA ALA A 62 12.73 6.97 -4.79
C ALA A 62 12.50 5.65 -4.04
N ALA A 63 12.84 4.54 -4.66
CA ALA A 63 12.77 3.19 -4.11
C ALA A 63 13.79 2.29 -4.80
N HIS A 64 14.03 1.11 -4.26
CA HIS A 64 14.97 0.15 -4.82
C HIS A 64 14.21 -0.97 -5.54
N ARG A 65 14.74 -1.38 -6.70
CA ARG A 65 14.14 -2.48 -7.45
C ARG A 65 14.55 -3.82 -6.85
N VAL A 66 13.61 -4.74 -6.69
CA VAL A 66 13.89 -6.12 -6.32
C VAL A 66 14.70 -6.78 -7.44
N CYS A 67 15.84 -7.38 -7.09
CA CYS A 67 16.65 -8.15 -8.03
C CYS A 67 15.93 -9.44 -8.45
N PRO A 68 16.14 -9.91 -9.68
CA PRO A 68 15.65 -11.22 -10.08
C PRO A 68 16.25 -12.30 -9.16
N PRO A 69 15.50 -13.37 -8.86
CA PRO A 69 16.05 -14.49 -8.07
C PRO A 69 17.28 -15.04 -8.80
N SER A 70 18.44 -14.90 -8.19
CA SER A 70 19.66 -15.53 -8.71
C SER A 70 19.54 -17.04 -8.51
N ALA A 71 19.99 -17.83 -9.50
CA ALA A 71 19.96 -19.29 -9.46
C ALA A 71 20.75 -19.92 -8.28
N THR A 72 21.54 -19.12 -7.56
CA THR A 72 22.34 -19.48 -6.39
C THR A 72 21.68 -19.17 -5.05
N ALA A 73 20.55 -18.46 -5.03
CA ALA A 73 19.78 -18.27 -3.82
C ALA A 73 19.01 -19.56 -3.53
N GLY A 74 19.59 -20.43 -2.72
CA GLY A 74 18.93 -21.64 -2.25
C GLY A 74 17.51 -21.35 -1.73
N ALA A 75 16.65 -22.36 -1.77
CA ALA A 75 15.23 -22.31 -1.42
C ALA A 75 14.88 -21.87 0.03
N GLY A 76 15.75 -21.10 0.68
CA GLY A 76 15.57 -20.48 2.00
C GLY A 76 14.88 -19.13 1.85
N GLY A 77 13.58 -19.12 2.06
CA GLY A 77 12.72 -17.93 1.93
C GLY A 77 13.19 -16.78 2.79
N GLY A 78 13.21 -15.58 2.23
CA GLY A 78 12.99 -14.38 3.04
C GLY A 78 13.77 -13.13 2.72
N ILE A 79 14.97 -13.18 2.20
CA ILE A 79 15.73 -11.94 1.96
C ILE A 79 15.46 -11.44 0.53
N LEU A 80 14.79 -10.29 0.42
CA LEU A 80 14.67 -9.59 -0.87
C LEU A 80 16.01 -8.93 -1.18
N CYS A 81 16.67 -9.40 -2.23
CA CYS A 81 17.81 -8.72 -2.78
C CYS A 81 17.33 -7.49 -3.56
N CYS A 82 17.84 -6.32 -3.26
CA CYS A 82 17.47 -5.08 -3.92
C CYS A 82 18.67 -4.52 -4.69
N ALA A 83 18.39 -3.82 -5.78
CA ALA A 83 19.39 -3.07 -6.52
C ALA A 83 20.00 -1.99 -5.62
N GLU A 84 21.30 -1.74 -5.75
CA GLU A 84 22.03 -0.74 -4.97
C GLU A 84 21.54 0.68 -5.28
N HIS A 85 21.22 0.95 -6.55
CA HIS A 85 20.77 2.26 -6.98
C HIS A 85 19.25 2.39 -6.82
N ALA A 86 18.85 3.52 -6.23
CA ALA A 86 17.45 3.89 -6.14
C ALA A 86 16.92 4.37 -7.49
N GLU A 87 15.69 3.98 -7.81
CA GLU A 87 14.96 4.42 -8.99
C GLU A 87 13.81 5.34 -8.60
N ALA A 88 13.29 6.10 -9.57
CA ALA A 88 12.13 6.95 -9.36
C ALA A 88 10.92 6.14 -8.87
N ALA A 89 10.25 6.64 -7.84
CA ALA A 89 8.99 6.13 -7.34
C ALA A 89 8.03 7.32 -7.15
N ALA A 90 6.74 7.05 -7.06
CA ALA A 90 5.76 8.11 -6.86
C ALA A 90 4.82 7.82 -5.68
N CYS A 91 4.61 6.55 -5.33
CA CYS A 91 3.71 6.15 -4.27
C CYS A 91 4.30 4.99 -3.47
N GLY A 92 4.39 5.14 -2.15
CA GLY A 92 4.81 4.11 -1.21
C GLY A 92 3.60 3.47 -0.52
N VAL A 93 3.48 2.16 -0.59
CA VAL A 93 2.51 1.36 0.16
C VAL A 93 3.17 0.93 1.47
N ARG A 94 2.74 1.52 2.58
CA ARG A 94 3.27 1.22 3.91
C ARG A 94 2.65 -0.04 4.51
N ALA A 95 1.33 -0.19 4.35
CA ALA A 95 0.60 -1.35 4.82
C ALA A 95 -0.64 -1.59 3.97
N ILE A 96 -1.01 -2.84 3.79
CA ILE A 96 -2.27 -3.24 3.18
C ILE A 96 -2.82 -4.47 3.89
N TRP A 97 -4.10 -4.45 4.19
CA TRP A 97 -4.80 -5.56 4.80
C TRP A 97 -6.20 -5.73 4.21
N VAL A 98 -6.59 -6.97 4.02
CA VAL A 98 -7.95 -7.35 3.59
C VAL A 98 -8.44 -8.50 4.46
N HIS A 99 -9.63 -8.32 5.01
CA HIS A 99 -10.29 -9.33 5.83
C HIS A 99 -10.39 -10.66 5.07
N PRO A 100 -10.15 -11.82 5.71
CA PRO A 100 -10.14 -13.13 5.04
C PRO A 100 -11.36 -13.39 4.15
N SER A 101 -12.57 -13.04 4.61
CA SER A 101 -13.81 -13.22 3.84
C SER A 101 -13.92 -12.36 2.58
N HIS A 102 -13.08 -11.31 2.43
CA HIS A 102 -13.06 -10.40 1.29
C HIS A 102 -11.82 -10.57 0.41
N ARG A 103 -10.92 -11.52 0.75
CA ARG A 103 -9.76 -11.85 -0.08
C ARG A 103 -10.20 -12.50 -1.39
N ARG A 104 -9.35 -12.36 -2.41
CA ARG A 104 -9.56 -12.90 -3.78
C ARG A 104 -10.79 -12.34 -4.51
N LYS A 105 -11.36 -11.24 -4.01
CA LYS A 105 -12.51 -10.52 -4.59
C LYS A 105 -12.12 -9.17 -5.19
N GLY A 106 -10.84 -8.94 -5.48
CA GLY A 106 -10.36 -7.68 -6.07
C GLY A 106 -10.19 -6.52 -5.09
N VAL A 107 -10.53 -6.67 -3.80
CA VAL A 107 -10.49 -5.58 -2.80
C VAL A 107 -9.10 -4.96 -2.67
N ALA A 108 -8.03 -5.76 -2.60
CA ALA A 108 -6.67 -5.24 -2.53
C ALA A 108 -6.29 -4.43 -3.78
N THR A 109 -6.70 -4.89 -4.97
CA THR A 109 -6.48 -4.17 -6.23
C THR A 109 -7.20 -2.82 -6.23
N ALA A 110 -8.48 -2.79 -5.83
CA ALA A 110 -9.25 -1.55 -5.74
C ALA A 110 -8.65 -0.55 -4.75
N LEU A 111 -8.16 -1.03 -3.60
CA LEU A 111 -7.47 -0.21 -2.61
C LEU A 111 -6.17 0.39 -3.16
N LEU A 112 -5.37 -0.40 -3.88
CA LEU A 112 -4.13 0.08 -4.50
C LEU A 112 -4.41 1.08 -5.64
N ASP A 113 -5.42 0.82 -6.47
CA ASP A 113 -5.84 1.76 -7.53
C ASP A 113 -6.35 3.07 -6.93
N GLY A 114 -7.14 3.01 -5.85
CA GLY A 114 -7.57 4.19 -5.10
C GLY A 114 -6.41 4.98 -4.49
N LEU A 115 -5.42 4.29 -3.89
CA LEU A 115 -4.24 4.93 -3.33
C LEU A 115 -3.42 5.67 -4.40
N ARG A 116 -3.23 5.07 -5.57
CA ARG A 116 -2.52 5.69 -6.71
C ARG A 116 -3.19 6.99 -7.17
N GLY A 117 -4.50 7.06 -7.12
CA GLY A 117 -5.25 8.28 -7.41
C GLY A 117 -5.17 9.32 -6.30
N ALA A 118 -5.23 8.88 -5.04
CA ALA A 118 -5.18 9.78 -3.88
C ALA A 118 -3.84 10.51 -3.75
N VAL A 119 -2.74 9.84 -4.03
CA VAL A 119 -1.38 10.40 -3.91
C VAL A 119 -1.10 11.52 -4.92
N VAL A 120 -1.74 11.52 -6.09
CA VAL A 120 -1.56 12.56 -7.14
C VAL A 120 -2.46 13.78 -6.91
N GLY A 121 -3.17 13.85 -5.78
CA GLY A 121 -4.12 14.94 -5.50
C GLY A 121 -5.53 14.64 -6.04
N GLY A 122 -6.25 13.78 -5.34
CA GLY A 122 -7.54 13.19 -5.69
C GLY A 122 -8.49 14.10 -6.48
N GLY A 123 -9.01 13.58 -7.57
CA GLY A 123 -10.00 14.25 -8.42
C GLY A 123 -9.54 14.58 -9.84
N THR A 124 -8.26 14.47 -10.14
CA THR A 124 -7.72 14.75 -11.49
C THR A 124 -7.94 13.63 -12.50
N GLY A 125 -8.39 12.45 -12.06
CA GLY A 125 -8.49 11.25 -12.90
C GLY A 125 -7.12 10.64 -13.27
N VAL A 126 -6.03 11.26 -12.87
CA VAL A 126 -4.66 10.77 -13.12
C VAL A 126 -4.30 9.75 -12.05
N LEU A 127 -3.74 8.61 -12.47
CA LEU A 127 -3.24 7.57 -11.57
C LEU A 127 -1.71 7.49 -11.68
N VAL A 128 -1.04 7.33 -10.54
CA VAL A 128 0.37 6.93 -10.54
C VAL A 128 0.53 5.63 -11.35
N PRO A 129 1.46 5.52 -12.30
CA PRO A 129 1.76 4.26 -12.97
C PRO A 129 2.08 3.14 -11.98
N ARG A 130 1.70 1.89 -12.30
CA ARG A 130 1.94 0.75 -11.40
C ARG A 130 3.42 0.49 -11.16
N GLU A 131 4.24 0.79 -12.13
CA GLU A 131 5.70 0.65 -12.12
C GLU A 131 6.37 1.58 -11.11
N LEU A 132 5.71 2.69 -10.76
CA LEU A 132 6.19 3.67 -9.78
C LEU A 132 5.62 3.46 -8.37
N LEU A 133 4.93 2.34 -8.15
CA LEU A 133 4.42 1.94 -6.85
C LEU A 133 5.47 1.09 -6.12
N ALA A 134 5.86 1.52 -4.93
CA ALA A 134 6.81 0.81 -4.08
C ALA A 134 6.13 0.24 -2.82
N PHE A 135 6.65 -0.85 -2.29
CA PHE A 135 6.11 -1.52 -1.11
C PHE A 135 7.13 -1.52 0.04
N SER A 136 6.68 -1.20 1.25
CA SER A 136 7.53 -1.27 2.45
C SER A 136 7.62 -2.74 2.89
N GLN A 137 8.84 -3.29 2.92
CA GLN A 137 9.18 -4.61 3.48
C GLN A 137 8.05 -5.66 3.39
N PRO A 138 7.65 -6.09 2.18
CA PRO A 138 6.47 -6.91 2.02
C PRO A 138 6.67 -8.29 2.65
N THR A 139 5.66 -8.76 3.40
CA THR A 139 5.55 -10.16 3.80
C THR A 139 5.48 -11.08 2.56
N PRO A 140 5.65 -12.41 2.68
CA PRO A 140 5.50 -13.32 1.53
C PRO A 140 4.16 -13.14 0.78
N GLN A 141 3.07 -12.91 1.50
CA GLN A 141 1.76 -12.63 0.91
C GLN A 141 1.69 -11.25 0.25
N GLY A 142 2.32 -10.25 0.88
CA GLY A 142 2.46 -8.90 0.32
C GLY A 142 3.30 -8.91 -0.95
N ARG A 143 4.38 -9.70 -1.00
CA ARG A 143 5.20 -9.92 -2.18
C ARG A 143 4.37 -10.51 -3.33
N ALA A 144 3.63 -11.57 -3.08
CA ALA A 144 2.76 -12.18 -4.10
C ALA A 144 1.69 -11.20 -4.62
N LEU A 145 1.18 -10.30 -3.75
CA LEU A 145 0.28 -9.23 -4.16
C LEU A 145 1.01 -8.21 -5.03
N ALA A 146 2.20 -7.75 -4.63
CA ALA A 146 2.99 -6.78 -5.37
C ALA A 146 3.34 -7.29 -6.78
N GLU A 147 3.88 -8.51 -6.89
CA GLU A 147 4.21 -9.17 -8.17
C GLU A 147 2.98 -9.25 -9.09
N ARG A 148 1.85 -9.69 -8.55
CA ARG A 148 0.61 -9.80 -9.32
C ARG A 148 0.06 -8.45 -9.76
N TYR A 149 0.12 -7.44 -8.90
CA TYR A 149 -0.42 -6.12 -9.16
C TYR A 149 0.43 -5.33 -10.16
N THR A 150 1.75 -5.36 -10.00
CA THR A 150 2.71 -4.70 -10.89
C THR A 150 3.01 -5.50 -12.15
N ARG A 151 2.61 -6.78 -12.19
CA ARG A 151 2.88 -7.75 -13.27
C ARG A 151 4.38 -7.98 -13.51
N THR A 152 5.19 -7.85 -12.49
CA THR A 152 6.63 -8.11 -12.52
C THR A 152 7.12 -8.65 -11.18
N THR A 153 8.14 -9.50 -11.20
CA THR A 153 8.85 -9.97 -10.00
C THR A 153 9.86 -8.94 -9.50
N GLN A 154 10.17 -7.94 -10.32
CA GLN A 154 11.13 -6.88 -10.03
C GLN A 154 10.41 -5.57 -9.66
N PHE A 155 9.47 -5.63 -8.74
CA PHE A 155 8.76 -4.46 -8.24
C PHE A 155 9.65 -3.59 -7.34
N LEU A 156 9.20 -2.38 -7.03
CA LEU A 156 9.94 -1.43 -6.17
C LEU A 156 9.65 -1.71 -4.69
N VAL A 157 10.69 -1.57 -3.85
CA VAL A 157 10.62 -1.63 -2.39
C VAL A 157 11.35 -0.45 -1.75
N TYR A 158 10.91 -0.06 -0.55
CA TYR A 158 11.55 0.99 0.24
C TYR A 158 11.55 0.62 1.73
N THR A 159 12.40 1.23 2.52
CA THR A 159 12.56 1.05 3.97
C THR A 159 12.16 2.30 4.71
#